data_de9c359f56e35328e2f9cf65dcef2b61
#
_entry.id   de9c359f56e35328e2f9cf65dcef2b61
#
_cell.length_a   1.000
_cell.length_b   1.000
_cell.length_c   1.000
_cell.angle_alpha   90.00
_cell.angle_beta   90.00
_cell.angle_gamma   90.00
#
_symmetry.space_group_name_H-M   'P 1'
#
loop_
_entity.id
_entity.type
_entity.pdbx_description
1 polymer ?
#
loop_
_entity_poly.entity_id
_entity_poly.type
_entity_poly.pdbx_seq_one_letter_code
_entity_poly.pdbx_strand_id
1 'polypeptide(L)'
;HFLPVIFEHPPEMVESGAHLLMENLAMVNPNLGYSVDEAFLYREYRKAREAGEEAFRGFMSKHANVEIGLALRSDRWAGADFWEQQGRRVSLDDILQRSDVVTVGIDGGGLDDL
;
A
#
# COMPACT_ATOMS: atom_id res chain seq x y z
N HIS A 1 -10.77 20.28 -11.32
CA HIS A 1 -9.76 20.19 -10.25
C HIS A 1 -9.99 18.90 -9.49
N PHE A 2 -8.96 18.09 -9.38
CA PHE A 2 -8.95 16.86 -8.59
C PHE A 2 -8.38 17.18 -7.21
N LEU A 3 -9.09 16.81 -6.13
CA LEU A 3 -8.63 16.96 -4.76
C LEU A 3 -8.39 15.56 -4.20
N PRO A 4 -7.14 15.09 -4.10
CA PRO A 4 -6.85 13.82 -3.46
C PRO A 4 -7.05 13.95 -1.95
N VAL A 5 -7.68 12.95 -1.34
CA VAL A 5 -7.79 12.81 0.11
C VAL A 5 -7.13 11.49 0.48
N ILE A 6 -6.09 11.55 1.31
CA ILE A 6 -5.33 10.38 1.76
C ILE A 6 -5.40 10.32 3.28
N PHE A 7 -5.75 9.16 3.82
CA PHE A 7 -5.74 8.88 5.25
C PHE A 7 -4.48 8.07 5.58
N GLU A 8 -3.50 8.74 6.15
CA GLU A 8 -2.22 8.15 6.56
C GLU A 8 -1.78 8.65 7.92
N HIS A 9 -0.88 7.92 8.57
CA HIS A 9 -0.31 8.35 9.83
C HIS A 9 0.68 9.49 9.63
N PRO A 10 0.71 10.49 10.54
CA PRO A 10 1.72 11.55 10.52
C PRO A 10 3.15 10.98 10.59
N PRO A 11 4.15 11.64 9.97
CA PRO A 11 5.53 11.17 9.97
C PRO A 11 6.10 10.91 11.37
N GLU A 12 5.78 11.74 12.36
CA GLU A 12 6.24 11.58 13.75
C GLU A 12 5.66 10.33 14.43
N MET A 13 4.48 9.88 14.03
CA MET A 13 3.92 8.59 14.51
C MET A 13 4.62 7.42 13.84
N VAL A 14 5.04 7.57 12.60
CA VAL A 14 5.81 6.55 11.88
C VAL A 14 7.20 6.43 12.49
N GLU A 15 7.90 7.54 12.73
CA GLU A 15 9.24 7.59 13.35
C GLU A 15 9.26 7.01 14.77
N SER A 16 8.23 7.31 15.57
CA SER A 16 8.11 6.79 16.94
C SER A 16 7.60 5.35 17.03
N GLY A 17 7.09 4.79 15.93
CA GLY A 17 6.42 3.49 15.91
C GLY A 17 4.99 3.51 16.47
N ALA A 18 4.45 4.67 16.81
CA ALA A 18 3.09 4.80 17.35
C ALA A 18 2.01 4.37 16.32
N HIS A 19 2.30 4.50 15.02
CA HIS A 19 1.43 4.02 13.94
C HIS A 19 1.15 2.51 14.01
N LEU A 20 2.00 1.72 14.70
CA LEU A 20 1.83 0.27 14.86
C LEU A 20 0.86 -0.11 15.98
N LEU A 21 0.38 0.86 16.76
CA LEU A 21 -0.52 0.61 17.87
C LEU A 21 -1.97 0.45 17.39
N MET A 22 -2.68 -0.52 17.98
CA MET A 22 -4.07 -0.83 17.62
C MET A 22 -5.01 0.37 17.77
N GLU A 23 -4.83 1.18 18.80
CA GLU A 23 -5.62 2.38 19.09
C GLU A 23 -5.52 3.46 18.02
N ASN A 24 -4.44 3.45 17.23
CA ASN A 24 -4.20 4.44 16.18
C ASN A 24 -4.75 4.02 14.81
N LEU A 25 -5.27 2.80 14.68
CA LEU A 25 -5.90 2.33 13.44
C LEU A 25 -7.09 3.17 13.01
N ALA A 26 -7.83 3.75 13.95
CA ALA A 26 -8.98 4.59 13.66
C ALA A 26 -8.61 5.86 12.87
N MET A 27 -7.39 6.38 13.03
CA MET A 27 -6.94 7.59 12.32
C MET A 27 -6.91 7.41 10.80
N VAL A 28 -6.60 6.21 10.35
CA VAL A 28 -6.45 5.88 8.92
C VAL A 28 -7.61 5.06 8.37
N ASN A 29 -8.60 4.78 9.20
CA ASN A 29 -9.83 4.08 8.84
C ASN A 29 -11.06 4.94 9.15
N PRO A 30 -11.35 5.98 8.34
CA PRO A 30 -12.45 6.91 8.61
C PRO A 30 -13.83 6.22 8.61
N ASN A 31 -13.94 5.05 8.02
CA ASN A 31 -15.15 4.24 7.96
C ASN A 31 -15.29 3.24 9.11
N LEU A 32 -14.37 3.27 10.09
CA LEU A 32 -14.42 2.40 11.25
C LEU A 32 -15.69 2.63 12.06
N GLY A 33 -16.42 1.57 12.38
CA GLY A 33 -17.73 1.63 13.05
C GLY A 33 -18.90 1.94 12.11
N TYR A 34 -18.65 2.19 10.82
CA TYR A 34 -19.69 2.39 9.80
C TYR A 34 -19.72 1.22 8.79
N SER A 35 -18.82 1.24 7.81
CA SER A 35 -18.69 0.16 6.81
C SER A 35 -17.61 -0.85 7.18
N VAL A 36 -16.68 -0.49 8.04
CA VAL A 36 -15.63 -1.38 8.59
C VAL A 36 -15.99 -1.75 10.02
N ASP A 37 -16.20 -3.04 10.27
CA ASP A 37 -16.48 -3.54 11.63
C ASP A 37 -15.21 -3.45 12.49
N GLU A 38 -15.31 -2.72 13.58
CA GLU A 38 -14.24 -2.53 14.55
C GLU A 38 -13.75 -3.85 15.16
N ALA A 39 -14.69 -4.73 15.52
CA ALA A 39 -14.35 -6.04 16.10
C ALA A 39 -13.59 -6.92 15.08
N PHE A 40 -13.97 -6.83 13.81
CA PHE A 40 -13.25 -7.50 12.73
C PHE A 40 -11.81 -6.97 12.60
N LEU A 41 -11.64 -5.65 12.49
CA LEU A 41 -10.32 -5.03 12.31
C LEU A 41 -9.37 -5.36 13.46
N TYR A 42 -9.84 -5.27 14.70
CA TYR A 42 -9.03 -5.57 15.89
C TYR A 42 -8.71 -7.07 16.03
N ARG A 43 -9.61 -7.94 15.61
CA ARG A 43 -9.34 -9.38 15.56
C ARG A 43 -8.24 -9.70 14.53
N GLU A 44 -8.32 -9.15 13.33
CA GLU A 44 -7.30 -9.37 12.30
C GLU A 44 -5.95 -8.76 12.69
N TYR A 45 -5.94 -7.61 13.37
CA TYR A 45 -4.72 -7.03 13.93
C TYR A 45 -4.03 -8.01 14.90
N ARG A 46 -4.77 -8.56 15.89
CA ARG A 46 -4.21 -9.50 16.86
C ARG A 46 -3.69 -10.76 16.17
N LYS A 47 -4.47 -11.33 15.28
CA LYS A 47 -4.10 -12.50 14.50
C LYS A 47 -2.81 -12.26 13.70
N ALA A 48 -2.68 -11.11 13.05
CA ALA A 48 -1.48 -10.77 12.31
C ALA A 48 -0.26 -10.61 13.24
N ARG A 49 -0.44 -10.02 14.43
CA ARG A 49 0.62 -9.92 15.45
C ARG A 49 1.10 -11.27 15.92
N GLU A 50 0.18 -12.21 16.19
CA GLU A 50 0.48 -13.58 16.62
C GLU A 50 1.15 -14.40 15.51
N ALA A 51 0.81 -14.16 14.25
CA ALA A 51 1.36 -14.85 13.09
C ALA A 51 2.80 -14.43 12.74
N GLY A 52 3.28 -13.32 13.30
CA GLY A 52 4.65 -12.84 13.14
C GLY A 52 4.79 -11.56 12.33
N GLU A 53 6.04 -11.11 12.21
CA GLU A 53 6.37 -9.79 11.68
C GLU A 53 5.90 -9.57 10.23
N GLU A 54 6.03 -10.59 9.39
CA GLU A 54 5.62 -10.52 7.98
C GLU A 54 4.11 -10.36 7.83
N ALA A 55 3.35 -11.20 8.54
CA ALA A 55 1.89 -11.12 8.53
C ALA A 55 1.41 -9.77 9.08
N PHE A 56 2.08 -9.27 10.11
CA PHE A 56 1.76 -7.98 10.69
C PHE A 56 2.05 -6.81 9.73
N ARG A 57 3.18 -6.83 9.02
CA ARG A 57 3.46 -5.85 7.96
C ARG A 57 2.40 -5.88 6.86
N GLY A 58 2.02 -7.08 6.42
CA GLY A 58 0.94 -7.24 5.44
C GLY A 58 -0.38 -6.64 5.91
N PHE A 59 -0.75 -6.87 7.17
CA PHE A 59 -1.91 -6.26 7.80
C PHE A 59 -1.81 -4.72 7.82
N MET A 60 -0.69 -4.17 8.25
CA MET A 60 -0.48 -2.71 8.34
C MET A 60 -0.52 -2.04 6.96
N SER A 61 0.03 -2.68 5.94
CA SER A 61 -0.08 -2.18 4.58
C SER A 61 -1.52 -2.15 4.07
N LYS A 62 -2.27 -3.22 4.32
CA LYS A 62 -3.63 -3.40 3.80
C LYS A 62 -4.67 -2.55 4.56
N HIS A 63 -4.52 -2.41 5.87
CA HIS A 63 -5.53 -1.81 6.74
C HIS A 63 -5.11 -0.51 7.42
N ALA A 64 -3.84 -0.17 7.39
CA ALA A 64 -3.32 1.05 8.02
C ALA A 64 -2.55 1.96 7.06
N ASN A 65 -2.62 1.68 5.76
CA ASN A 65 -1.95 2.45 4.70
C ASN A 65 -0.45 2.67 4.96
N VAL A 66 0.19 1.71 5.62
CA VAL A 66 1.63 1.76 5.89
C VAL A 66 2.37 1.24 4.68
N GLU A 67 3.27 2.04 4.14
CA GLU A 67 4.08 1.68 2.99
C GLU A 67 5.03 0.52 3.34
N ILE A 68 4.92 -0.57 2.59
CA ILE A 68 5.90 -1.65 2.63
C ILE A 68 6.78 -1.48 1.39
N GLY A 69 8.04 -1.10 1.59
CA GLY A 69 8.99 -1.01 0.49
C GLY A 69 9.07 -2.33 -0.30
N LEU A 70 9.15 -2.24 -1.62
CA LEU A 70 9.22 -3.40 -2.52
C LEU A 70 10.33 -4.40 -2.12
N ALA A 71 11.41 -3.90 -1.56
CA ALA A 71 12.55 -4.70 -1.10
C ALA A 71 12.27 -5.50 0.18
N LEU A 72 11.22 -5.16 0.95
CA LEU A 72 10.91 -5.78 2.24
C LEU A 72 9.84 -6.88 2.15
N ARG A 73 9.26 -7.13 0.99
CA ARG A 73 8.26 -8.18 0.81
C ARG A 73 8.96 -9.52 0.59
N SER A 74 8.55 -10.55 1.31
CA SER A 74 9.08 -11.91 1.16
C SER A 74 8.74 -12.54 -0.20
N ASP A 75 7.58 -12.16 -0.74
CA ASP A 75 7.07 -12.59 -2.05
C ASP A 75 7.46 -11.64 -3.19
N ARG A 76 8.45 -10.77 -2.94
CA ARG A 76 8.87 -9.77 -3.91
C ARG A 76 9.41 -10.39 -5.19
N TRP A 77 9.15 -9.72 -6.29
CA TRP A 77 9.80 -10.01 -7.56
C TRP A 77 11.33 -9.88 -7.45
N ALA A 78 12.09 -10.81 -8.01
CA ALA A 78 13.57 -10.81 -7.95
C ALA A 78 14.22 -9.52 -8.51
N GLY A 79 13.54 -8.80 -9.38
CA GLY A 79 13.99 -7.52 -9.92
C GLY A 79 13.74 -6.30 -9.02
N ALA A 80 13.03 -6.47 -7.87
CA ALA A 80 12.68 -5.35 -7.00
C ALA A 80 13.90 -4.59 -6.45
N ASP A 81 15.02 -5.28 -6.19
CA ASP A 81 16.27 -4.66 -5.73
C ASP A 81 16.90 -3.71 -6.74
N PHE A 82 16.57 -3.92 -8.01
CA PHE A 82 17.14 -3.16 -9.13
C PHE A 82 16.15 -2.13 -9.69
N TRP A 83 14.91 -2.16 -9.26
CA TRP A 83 13.83 -1.35 -9.82
C TRP A 83 14.12 0.14 -9.79
N GLU A 84 14.50 0.67 -8.63
CA GLU A 84 14.80 2.09 -8.47
C GLU A 84 16.02 2.54 -9.29
N GLN A 85 17.03 1.66 -9.38
CA GLN A 85 18.25 1.94 -10.13
C GLN A 85 18.04 1.93 -11.66
N GLN A 86 17.01 1.24 -12.13
CA GLN A 86 16.65 1.12 -13.54
C GLN A 86 15.58 2.11 -13.98
N GLY A 87 15.10 2.94 -13.08
CA GLY A 87 14.09 3.97 -13.37
C GLY A 87 14.58 4.93 -14.46
N ARG A 88 13.96 4.88 -15.64
CA ARG A 88 14.21 5.81 -16.74
C ARG A 88 12.96 6.63 -16.96
N ARG A 89 13.12 7.95 -16.97
CA ARG A 89 12.06 8.85 -17.41
C ARG A 89 12.01 8.83 -18.94
N VAL A 90 11.03 8.14 -19.48
CA VAL A 90 10.79 8.07 -20.93
C VAL A 90 9.43 8.72 -21.19
N SER A 91 9.37 9.65 -22.12
CA SER A 91 8.09 10.24 -22.54
C SER A 91 7.32 9.28 -23.44
N LEU A 92 6.00 9.46 -23.52
CA LEU A 92 5.17 8.70 -24.46
C LEU A 92 5.63 8.90 -25.90
N ASP A 93 6.03 10.11 -26.27
CA ASP A 93 6.55 10.43 -27.60
C ASP A 93 7.83 9.69 -27.92
N ASP A 94 8.76 9.56 -26.95
CA ASP A 94 9.97 8.76 -27.12
C ASP A 94 9.66 7.28 -27.37
N ILE A 95 8.65 6.74 -26.65
CA ILE A 95 8.21 5.36 -26.83
C ILE A 95 7.64 5.17 -28.24
N LEU A 96 6.75 6.05 -28.67
CA LEU A 96 6.11 5.98 -29.97
C LEU A 96 7.11 6.11 -31.13
N GLN A 97 8.15 6.95 -30.99
CA GLN A 97 9.18 7.13 -32.01
C GLN A 97 10.14 5.95 -32.12
N ARG A 98 10.36 5.19 -31.05
CA ARG A 98 11.34 4.11 -30.99
C ARG A 98 10.76 2.72 -31.20
N SER A 99 9.44 2.61 -31.18
CA SER A 99 8.76 1.33 -31.21
C SER A 99 8.06 1.11 -32.54
N ASP A 100 8.27 -0.04 -33.16
CA ASP A 100 7.54 -0.47 -34.35
C ASP A 100 6.09 -0.84 -34.01
N VAL A 101 5.86 -1.35 -32.79
CA VAL A 101 4.56 -1.74 -32.26
C VAL A 101 4.46 -1.33 -30.80
N VAL A 102 3.34 -0.70 -30.43
CA VAL A 102 3.01 -0.37 -29.04
C VAL A 102 1.74 -1.11 -28.64
N THR A 103 1.79 -1.85 -27.55
CA THR A 103 0.62 -2.46 -26.92
C THR A 103 0.27 -1.71 -25.63
N VAL A 104 -1.01 -1.49 -25.41
CA VAL A 104 -1.53 -0.81 -24.21
C VAL A 104 -2.35 -1.82 -23.41
N GLY A 105 -1.98 -2.02 -22.14
CA GLY A 105 -2.78 -2.72 -21.16
C GLY A 105 -3.47 -1.67 -20.26
N ILE A 106 -4.76 -1.82 -20.05
CA ILE A 106 -5.52 -1.00 -19.11
C ILE A 106 -6.09 -1.98 -18.08
N ASP A 107 -5.65 -1.81 -16.83
CA ASP A 107 -6.26 -2.45 -15.67
C ASP A 107 -7.19 -1.41 -15.05
N GLY A 108 -8.48 -1.63 -15.15
CA GLY A 108 -9.50 -0.83 -14.47
C GLY A 108 -10.01 -1.62 -13.29
N GLY A 109 -10.07 -1.00 -12.12
CA GLY A 109 -10.52 -1.65 -10.90
C GLY A 109 -11.75 -2.53 -11.10
N GLY A 110 -11.74 -3.70 -10.49
CA GLY A 110 -12.90 -4.60 -10.46
C GLY A 110 -14.00 -4.06 -9.55
N LEU A 111 -15.13 -4.77 -9.49
CA LEU A 111 -16.23 -4.47 -8.57
C LEU A 111 -15.81 -4.51 -7.07
N ASP A 112 -14.63 -5.07 -6.79
CA ASP A 112 -14.07 -5.21 -5.44
C ASP A 112 -13.20 -4.02 -5.03
N ASP A 113 -12.98 -3.05 -5.92
CA ASP A 113 -12.18 -1.84 -5.69
C ASP A 113 -13.05 -0.60 -5.36
N LEU A 114 -14.31 -0.82 -5.00
CA LEU A 114 -15.25 0.24 -4.60
C LEU A 114 -15.34 0.37 -3.09
#